data_fd256acc8858bc4a39cae1fee21753e6
#
_entry.id   fd256acc8858bc4a39cae1fee21753e6
#
_cell.length_a   1.000
_cell.length_b   1.000
_cell.length_c   1.000
_cell.angle_alpha   90.00
_cell.angle_beta   90.00
_cell.angle_gamma   90.00
#
_symmetry.space_group_name_H-M   'P 1'
#
loop_
_entity.id
_entity.type
_entity.pdbx_description
1 polymer ?
#
loop_
_entity_poly.entity_id
_entity_poly.type
_entity_poly.pdbx_seq_one_letter_code
_entity_poly.pdbx_strand_id
1 'polypeptide(L)'
;MKNLNDIFSGVVLLCLCAVGAYEVSVSIAPPDGEAVGAGALPTLALGGMALCGVFLILQGLLKKGLGRSWGNRTAVFKTLAFFGFFVLYLSSMVWLGDWLAGQQWFSWPHNGGFTIATFLFLLFSLPLLGRRNPVEILGVAALTTGTLLYAFGYFFQIMLP
;
A
#
# COMPACT_ATOMS: atom_id res chain seq x y z
N MET A 1 -22.61 10.21 -22.45
CA MET A 1 -22.90 9.18 -21.42
C MET A 1 -21.87 9.39 -20.32
N LYS A 2 -22.28 9.36 -19.05
CA LYS A 2 -21.38 9.50 -17.89
C LYS A 2 -20.47 8.27 -17.80
N ASN A 3 -19.21 8.43 -17.38
CA ASN A 3 -18.32 7.30 -17.13
C ASN A 3 -18.69 6.60 -15.81
N LEU A 4 -19.69 5.73 -15.89
CA LEU A 4 -20.19 4.97 -14.72
C LEU A 4 -19.09 4.18 -14.01
N ASN A 5 -18.07 3.73 -14.75
CA ASN A 5 -16.96 2.97 -14.16
C ASN A 5 -16.11 3.82 -13.22
N ASP A 6 -15.82 5.08 -13.59
CA ASP A 6 -15.04 6.00 -12.77
C ASP A 6 -15.84 6.41 -11.52
N ILE A 7 -17.16 6.62 -11.68
CA ILE A 7 -18.05 6.92 -10.56
C ILE A 7 -18.12 5.73 -9.60
N PHE A 8 -18.31 4.52 -10.13
CA PHE A 8 -18.37 3.31 -9.30
C PHE A 8 -17.06 3.09 -8.54
N SER A 9 -15.90 3.21 -9.23
CA SER A 9 -14.59 3.07 -8.59
C SER A 9 -14.37 4.12 -7.50
N GLY A 10 -14.78 5.37 -7.75
CA GLY A 10 -14.67 6.44 -6.77
C GLY A 10 -15.56 6.20 -5.54
N VAL A 11 -16.80 5.70 -5.73
CA VAL A 11 -17.69 5.34 -4.61
C VAL A 11 -17.10 4.20 -3.79
N VAL A 12 -16.64 3.12 -4.42
CA VAL A 12 -15.99 1.99 -3.72
C VAL A 12 -14.79 2.48 -2.91
N LEU A 13 -13.96 3.35 -3.50
CA LEU A 13 -12.80 3.90 -2.81
C LEU A 13 -13.20 4.73 -1.58
N LEU A 14 -14.24 5.56 -1.69
CA LEU A 14 -14.77 6.33 -0.55
C LEU A 14 -15.35 5.43 0.55
N CYS A 15 -16.06 4.35 0.19
CA CYS A 15 -16.54 3.37 1.16
C CYS A 15 -15.38 2.70 1.91
N LEU A 16 -14.31 2.32 1.21
CA LEU A 16 -13.12 1.76 1.84
C LEU A 16 -12.44 2.77 2.78
N CYS A 17 -12.35 4.05 2.37
CA CYS A 17 -11.83 5.11 3.23
C CYS A 17 -12.68 5.31 4.48
N ALA A 18 -14.02 5.23 4.38
CA ALA A 18 -14.92 5.35 5.52
C ALA A 18 -14.73 4.21 6.53
N VAL A 19 -14.62 2.97 6.04
CA VAL A 19 -14.31 1.80 6.88
C VAL A 19 -12.93 1.96 7.54
N GLY A 20 -11.92 2.34 6.78
CA GLY A 20 -10.58 2.56 7.32
C GLY A 20 -10.54 3.68 8.37
N ALA A 21 -11.25 4.79 8.14
CA ALA A 21 -11.34 5.88 9.11
C ALA A 21 -12.04 5.45 10.41
N TYR A 22 -13.09 4.62 10.30
CA TYR A 22 -13.75 4.03 11.46
C TYR A 22 -12.77 3.15 12.26
N GLU A 23 -12.05 2.24 11.60
CA GLU A 23 -11.06 1.36 12.25
C GLU A 23 -9.95 2.18 12.94
N VAL A 24 -9.43 3.23 12.28
CA VAL A 24 -8.42 4.11 12.88
C VAL A 24 -8.95 4.79 14.13
N SER A 25 -10.21 5.26 14.10
CA SER A 25 -10.83 5.96 15.23
C SER A 25 -11.11 5.06 16.44
N VAL A 26 -11.32 3.75 16.20
CA VAL A 26 -11.62 2.78 17.26
C VAL A 26 -10.35 2.12 17.81
N SER A 27 -9.41 1.80 16.91
CA SER A 27 -8.22 1.00 17.26
C SER A 27 -7.04 1.83 17.72
N ILE A 28 -6.96 3.11 17.36
CA ILE A 28 -5.86 3.99 17.72
C ILE A 28 -6.34 5.01 18.76
N ALA A 29 -5.83 4.89 19.99
CA ALA A 29 -6.12 5.86 21.04
C ALA A 29 -5.71 7.28 20.62
N PRO A 30 -6.50 8.31 20.98
CA PRO A 30 -6.12 9.69 20.72
C PRO A 30 -4.79 9.99 21.43
N PRO A 31 -3.91 10.80 20.81
CA PRO A 31 -2.60 11.10 21.38
C PRO A 31 -2.77 11.89 22.68
N ASP A 32 -2.22 11.37 23.77
CA ASP A 32 -2.14 12.08 25.05
C ASP A 32 -1.12 13.22 24.95
N GLY A 33 -1.56 14.36 24.41
CA GLY A 33 -0.77 15.60 24.40
C GLY A 33 0.31 15.73 23.31
N GLU A 34 0.50 14.74 22.44
CA GLU A 34 1.43 14.83 21.33
C GLU A 34 0.76 15.43 20.08
N ALA A 35 1.46 16.36 19.41
CA ALA A 35 0.93 17.02 18.20
C ALA A 35 0.74 16.05 17.02
N VAL A 36 1.45 14.91 17.01
CA VAL A 36 1.39 13.89 15.94
C VAL A 36 1.41 12.50 16.59
N GLY A 37 0.25 11.88 16.75
CA GLY A 37 0.13 10.52 17.27
C GLY A 37 0.26 9.43 16.19
N ALA A 38 0.29 8.16 16.61
CA ALA A 38 0.41 6.98 15.73
C ALA A 38 -0.67 6.90 14.64
N GLY A 39 -1.83 7.51 14.86
CA GLY A 39 -2.93 7.60 13.90
C GLY A 39 -2.74 8.64 12.78
N ALA A 40 -1.75 9.52 12.87
CA ALA A 40 -1.58 10.62 11.91
C ALA A 40 -1.26 10.12 10.49
N LEU A 41 -0.35 9.15 10.35
CA LEU A 41 0.01 8.57 9.06
C LEU A 41 -1.16 7.83 8.38
N PRO A 42 -1.87 6.90 9.05
CA PRO A 42 -3.06 6.27 8.49
C PRO A 42 -4.13 7.29 8.10
N THR A 43 -4.39 8.30 8.94
CA THR A 43 -5.40 9.33 8.67
C THR A 43 -5.03 10.16 7.43
N LEU A 44 -3.77 10.53 7.29
CA LEU A 44 -3.27 11.29 6.14
C LEU A 44 -3.37 10.46 4.85
N ALA A 45 -3.03 9.16 4.91
CA ALA A 45 -3.18 8.24 3.79
C ALA A 45 -4.64 8.09 3.37
N LEU A 46 -5.55 7.88 4.33
CA LEU A 46 -7.00 7.79 4.08
C LEU A 46 -7.55 9.10 3.49
N GLY A 47 -7.09 10.25 3.97
CA GLY A 47 -7.44 11.56 3.41
C GLY A 47 -7.01 11.70 1.96
N GLY A 48 -5.78 11.31 1.62
CA GLY A 48 -5.28 11.30 0.24
C GLY A 48 -6.09 10.35 -0.67
N MET A 49 -6.42 9.15 -0.18
CA MET A 49 -7.28 8.20 -0.90
C MET A 49 -8.69 8.75 -1.10
N ALA A 50 -9.27 9.39 -0.10
CA ALA A 50 -10.60 10.01 -0.20
C ALA A 50 -10.62 11.14 -1.25
N LEU A 51 -9.60 11.99 -1.27
CA LEU A 51 -9.44 13.01 -2.31
C LEU A 51 -9.37 12.39 -3.72
N CYS A 52 -8.62 11.31 -3.90
CA CYS A 52 -8.59 10.56 -5.16
C CYS A 52 -9.97 10.00 -5.54
N GLY A 53 -10.72 9.46 -4.56
CA GLY A 53 -12.08 8.97 -4.77
C GLY A 53 -13.04 10.06 -5.25
N VAL A 54 -13.02 11.21 -4.60
CA VAL A 54 -13.81 12.40 -5.00
C VAL A 54 -13.42 12.85 -6.42
N PHE A 55 -12.11 12.90 -6.71
CA PHE A 55 -11.62 13.30 -8.02
C PHE A 55 -12.06 12.34 -9.13
N LEU A 56 -12.07 11.01 -8.87
CA LEU A 56 -12.61 10.01 -9.81
C LEU A 56 -14.10 10.24 -10.08
N ILE A 57 -14.91 10.52 -9.05
CA ILE A 57 -16.33 10.82 -9.22
C ILE A 57 -16.53 12.07 -10.05
N LEU A 58 -15.81 13.15 -9.75
CA LEU A 58 -15.87 14.39 -10.51
C LEU A 58 -15.47 14.19 -11.98
N GLN A 59 -14.39 13.44 -12.25
CA GLN A 59 -14.02 13.08 -13.61
C GLN A 59 -15.09 12.27 -14.33
N GLY A 60 -15.70 11.30 -13.64
CA GLY A 60 -16.77 10.48 -14.20
C GLY A 60 -18.04 11.28 -14.53
N LEU A 61 -18.31 12.35 -13.77
CA LEU A 61 -19.43 13.27 -14.01
C LEU A 61 -19.15 14.29 -15.13
N LEU A 62 -17.93 14.83 -15.17
CA LEU A 62 -17.55 15.91 -16.08
C LEU A 62 -17.15 15.40 -17.46
N LYS A 63 -16.44 14.27 -17.55
CA LYS A 63 -16.03 13.71 -18.84
C LYS A 63 -17.20 13.00 -19.52
N LYS A 64 -17.70 13.54 -20.60
CA LYS A 64 -18.50 12.82 -21.60
C LYS A 64 -17.57 11.86 -22.35
N GLY A 65 -17.20 10.75 -21.75
CA GLY A 65 -16.29 9.79 -22.33
C GLY A 65 -17.01 8.61 -22.94
N LEU A 66 -16.48 8.10 -24.04
CA LEU A 66 -16.72 6.76 -24.55
C LEU A 66 -16.47 5.79 -23.37
N GLY A 67 -17.53 5.13 -22.89
CA GLY A 67 -17.45 4.19 -21.79
C GLY A 67 -16.39 3.12 -22.11
N ARG A 68 -15.19 3.30 -21.56
CA ARG A 68 -14.13 2.30 -21.71
C ARG A 68 -14.60 1.07 -20.96
N SER A 69 -14.90 0.02 -21.71
CA SER A 69 -15.25 -1.29 -21.17
C SER A 69 -14.22 -1.67 -20.09
N TRP A 70 -14.69 -2.26 -19.01
CA TRP A 70 -13.83 -2.96 -18.03
C TRP A 70 -12.79 -3.75 -18.81
N GLY A 71 -11.53 -3.58 -18.43
CA GLY A 71 -10.39 -4.04 -19.19
C GLY A 71 -10.47 -5.52 -19.60
N ASN A 72 -9.71 -5.86 -20.60
CA ASN A 72 -9.55 -7.21 -21.10
C ASN A 72 -9.32 -8.18 -19.92
N ARG A 73 -9.85 -9.41 -20.03
CA ARG A 73 -9.71 -10.47 -19.00
C ARG A 73 -8.28 -10.59 -18.47
N THR A 74 -7.28 -10.38 -19.32
CA THR A 74 -5.86 -10.35 -18.95
C THR A 74 -5.53 -9.21 -17.98
N ALA A 75 -6.13 -8.03 -18.13
CA ALA A 75 -5.90 -6.91 -17.22
C ALA A 75 -6.53 -7.18 -15.84
N VAL A 76 -7.74 -7.71 -15.81
CA VAL A 76 -8.42 -8.11 -14.57
C VAL A 76 -7.61 -9.16 -13.82
N PHE A 77 -7.14 -10.20 -14.54
CA PHE A 77 -6.31 -11.25 -13.94
C PHE A 77 -5.00 -10.69 -13.34
N LYS A 78 -4.32 -9.79 -14.05
CA LYS A 78 -3.10 -9.14 -13.52
C LYS A 78 -3.38 -8.31 -12.27
N THR A 79 -4.50 -7.60 -12.24
CA THR A 79 -4.89 -6.81 -11.07
C THR A 79 -5.20 -7.71 -9.87
N LEU A 80 -5.94 -8.80 -10.08
CA LEU A 80 -6.23 -9.78 -9.03
C LEU A 80 -4.97 -10.48 -8.52
N ALA A 81 -4.07 -10.86 -9.45
CA ALA A 81 -2.78 -11.44 -9.08
C ALA A 81 -1.94 -10.47 -8.25
N PHE A 82 -1.86 -9.21 -8.67
CA PHE A 82 -1.15 -8.17 -7.91
C PHE A 82 -1.75 -7.98 -6.50
N PHE A 83 -3.08 -7.97 -6.39
CA PHE A 83 -3.76 -7.87 -5.10
C PHE A 83 -3.50 -9.10 -4.22
N GLY A 84 -3.49 -10.30 -4.81
CA GLY A 84 -3.11 -11.54 -4.11
C GLY A 84 -1.67 -11.49 -3.59
N PHE A 85 -0.73 -11.01 -4.41
CA PHE A 85 0.65 -10.76 -3.98
C PHE A 85 0.76 -9.73 -2.86
N PHE A 86 -0.07 -8.69 -2.90
CA PHE A 86 -0.09 -7.68 -1.84
C PHE A 86 -0.59 -8.25 -0.51
N VAL A 87 -1.65 -9.06 -0.52
CA VAL A 87 -2.14 -9.75 0.69
C VAL A 87 -1.07 -10.72 1.23
N LEU A 88 -0.43 -11.47 0.34
CA LEU A 88 0.65 -12.39 0.72
C LEU A 88 1.86 -11.62 1.31
N TYR A 89 2.19 -10.47 0.76
CA TYR A 89 3.22 -9.57 1.31
C TYR A 89 2.88 -9.15 2.75
N LEU A 90 1.66 -8.67 3.00
CA LEU A 90 1.24 -8.25 4.35
C LEU A 90 1.33 -9.41 5.35
N SER A 91 0.87 -10.60 4.95
CA SER A 91 0.94 -11.80 5.79
C SER A 91 2.39 -12.24 6.03
N SER A 92 3.22 -12.20 5.00
CA SER A 92 4.63 -12.60 5.10
C SER A 92 5.44 -11.65 5.96
N MET A 93 5.12 -10.36 5.97
CA MET A 93 5.80 -9.35 6.78
C MET A 93 5.66 -9.66 8.29
N VAL A 94 4.45 -10.01 8.73
CA VAL A 94 4.19 -10.39 10.13
C VAL A 94 4.89 -11.72 10.46
N TRP A 95 4.66 -12.73 9.64
CA TRP A 95 5.23 -14.07 9.88
C TRP A 95 6.77 -14.10 9.84
N LEU A 96 7.39 -13.37 8.90
CA LEU A 96 8.86 -13.25 8.84
C LEU A 96 9.41 -12.45 10.02
N GLY A 97 8.69 -11.41 10.47
CA GLY A 97 9.05 -10.63 11.64
C GLY A 97 9.13 -11.52 12.89
N ASP A 98 8.07 -12.29 13.16
CA ASP A 98 8.00 -13.21 14.30
C ASP A 98 9.08 -14.30 14.20
N TRP A 99 9.30 -14.86 13.01
CA TRP A 99 10.30 -15.90 12.80
C TRP A 99 11.74 -15.38 13.01
N LEU A 100 12.05 -14.19 12.51
CA LEU A 100 13.37 -13.56 12.67
C LEU A 100 13.62 -13.13 14.12
N ALA A 101 12.61 -12.65 14.82
CA ALA A 101 12.70 -12.29 16.23
C ALA A 101 13.06 -13.51 17.12
N GLY A 102 12.68 -14.73 16.71
CA GLY A 102 13.03 -15.97 17.38
C GLY A 102 14.49 -16.45 17.17
N GLN A 103 15.24 -15.85 16.26
CA GLN A 103 16.60 -16.28 15.91
C GLN A 103 17.66 -15.50 16.69
N GLN A 104 18.29 -16.12 17.69
CA GLN A 104 19.31 -15.49 18.56
C GLN A 104 20.57 -15.01 17.84
N TRP A 105 20.87 -15.49 16.63
CA TRP A 105 22.06 -15.11 15.86
C TRP A 105 21.82 -13.92 14.93
N PHE A 106 20.56 -13.48 14.80
CA PHE A 106 20.18 -12.35 13.96
C PHE A 106 19.99 -11.11 14.83
N SER A 107 21.10 -10.46 15.15
CA SER A 107 21.16 -9.26 16.00
C SER A 107 20.91 -7.94 15.21
N TRP A 108 20.16 -8.00 14.09
CA TRP A 108 19.82 -6.82 13.33
C TRP A 108 18.62 -6.08 13.92
N PRO A 109 18.52 -4.74 13.71
CA PRO A 109 17.41 -3.99 14.27
C PRO A 109 16.08 -4.55 13.82
N HIS A 110 15.06 -4.41 14.64
CA HIS A 110 13.71 -4.98 14.60
C HIS A 110 12.94 -4.92 13.25
N ASN A 111 13.53 -4.36 12.20
CA ASN A 111 12.90 -4.12 10.87
C ASN A 111 13.25 -5.18 9.82
N GLY A 112 13.76 -6.34 10.21
CA GLY A 112 14.23 -7.37 9.29
C GLY A 112 13.12 -8.01 8.45
N GLY A 113 11.99 -8.32 9.07
CA GLY A 113 10.82 -8.90 8.42
C GLY A 113 10.25 -7.97 7.33
N PHE A 114 10.06 -6.70 7.68
CA PHE A 114 9.64 -5.67 6.74
C PHE A 114 10.60 -5.52 5.55
N THR A 115 11.91 -5.48 5.82
CA THR A 115 12.93 -5.29 4.78
C THR A 115 12.91 -6.41 3.75
N ILE A 116 12.92 -7.66 4.23
CA ILE A 116 12.93 -8.85 3.35
C ILE A 116 11.61 -8.96 2.60
N ALA A 117 10.48 -8.82 3.29
CA ALA A 117 9.17 -8.92 2.67
C ALA A 117 8.97 -7.83 1.59
N THR A 118 9.33 -6.57 1.87
CA THR A 118 9.20 -5.46 0.93
C THR A 118 10.10 -5.64 -0.29
N PHE A 119 11.34 -6.05 -0.08
CA PHE A 119 12.28 -6.31 -1.17
C PHE A 119 11.77 -7.42 -2.09
N LEU A 120 11.33 -8.55 -1.53
CA LEU A 120 10.76 -9.66 -2.29
C LEU A 120 9.47 -9.25 -3.01
N PHE A 121 8.58 -8.52 -2.34
CA PHE A 121 7.36 -8.03 -2.96
C PHE A 121 7.65 -7.18 -4.19
N LEU A 122 8.58 -6.24 -4.11
CA LEU A 122 8.97 -5.41 -5.25
C LEU A 122 9.63 -6.23 -6.35
N LEU A 123 10.48 -7.20 -6.00
CA LEU A 123 11.17 -8.06 -6.95
C LEU A 123 10.17 -8.88 -7.81
N PHE A 124 9.05 -9.34 -7.23
CA PHE A 124 8.03 -10.12 -7.94
C PHE A 124 6.94 -9.26 -8.57
N SER A 125 6.58 -8.14 -7.96
CA SER A 125 5.50 -7.28 -8.48
C SER A 125 5.91 -6.47 -9.70
N LEU A 126 7.16 -6.00 -9.81
CA LEU A 126 7.63 -5.21 -10.94
C LEU A 126 7.57 -5.98 -12.28
N PRO A 127 8.01 -7.25 -12.37
CA PRO A 127 7.82 -8.06 -13.59
C PRO A 127 6.34 -8.28 -13.93
N LEU A 128 5.48 -8.50 -12.92
CA LEU A 128 4.04 -8.65 -13.12
C LEU A 128 3.41 -7.41 -13.76
N LEU A 129 3.92 -6.22 -13.39
CA LEU A 129 3.53 -4.93 -13.96
C LEU A 129 4.11 -4.67 -15.36
N GLY A 130 4.96 -5.58 -15.87
CA GLY A 130 5.49 -5.53 -17.24
C GLY A 130 6.92 -5.00 -17.36
N ARG A 131 7.61 -4.73 -16.27
CA ARG A 131 9.04 -4.42 -16.30
C ARG A 131 9.84 -5.71 -16.51
N ARG A 132 10.77 -5.69 -17.49
CA ARG A 132 11.56 -6.88 -17.87
C ARG A 132 13.06 -6.71 -17.68
N ASN A 133 13.52 -5.51 -17.42
CA ASN A 133 14.95 -5.24 -17.24
C ASN A 133 15.35 -5.62 -15.80
N PRO A 134 16.17 -6.67 -15.58
CA PRO A 134 16.52 -7.13 -14.24
C PRO A 134 17.31 -6.09 -13.44
N VAL A 135 18.13 -5.28 -14.09
CA VAL A 135 18.90 -4.22 -13.43
C VAL A 135 17.99 -3.13 -12.87
N GLU A 136 16.96 -2.72 -13.64
CA GLU A 136 15.96 -1.75 -13.18
C GLU A 136 15.15 -2.33 -12.01
N ILE A 137 14.73 -3.59 -12.11
CA ILE A 137 13.94 -4.25 -11.06
C ILE A 137 14.72 -4.29 -9.75
N LEU A 138 15.98 -4.73 -9.81
CA LEU A 138 16.84 -4.84 -8.63
C LEU A 138 17.19 -3.46 -8.06
N GLY A 139 17.49 -2.50 -8.92
CA GLY A 139 17.80 -1.13 -8.54
C GLY A 139 16.60 -0.43 -7.87
N VAL A 140 15.41 -0.54 -8.46
CA VAL A 140 14.18 0.05 -7.88
C VAL A 140 13.82 -0.65 -6.57
N ALA A 141 13.88 -1.98 -6.51
CA ALA A 141 13.58 -2.73 -5.28
C ALA A 141 14.54 -2.34 -4.14
N ALA A 142 15.84 -2.30 -4.40
CA ALA A 142 16.84 -1.94 -3.40
C ALA A 142 16.72 -0.46 -2.95
N LEU A 143 16.56 0.46 -3.90
CA LEU A 143 16.43 1.88 -3.61
C LEU A 143 15.17 2.17 -2.80
N THR A 144 14.03 1.62 -3.22
CA THR A 144 12.74 1.84 -2.53
C THR A 144 12.77 1.24 -1.13
N THR A 145 13.24 -0.02 -0.98
CA THR A 145 13.34 -0.65 0.34
C THR A 145 14.30 0.11 1.25
N GLY A 146 15.47 0.53 0.73
CA GLY A 146 16.43 1.33 1.49
C GLY A 146 15.88 2.69 1.92
N THR A 147 15.14 3.37 1.03
CA THR A 147 14.51 4.66 1.35
C THR A 147 13.43 4.50 2.42
N LEU A 148 12.60 3.45 2.32
CA LEU A 148 11.57 3.17 3.33
C LEU A 148 12.19 2.82 4.68
N LEU A 149 13.25 2.00 4.70
CA LEU A 149 14.00 1.67 5.90
C LEU A 149 14.59 2.91 6.58
N TYR A 150 15.20 3.78 5.80
CA TYR A 150 15.73 5.04 6.30
C TYR A 150 14.62 5.94 6.84
N ALA A 151 13.52 6.09 6.10
CA ALA A 151 12.41 6.93 6.52
C ALA A 151 11.76 6.42 7.81
N PHE A 152 11.41 5.14 7.88
CA PHE A 152 10.71 4.59 9.04
C PHE A 152 11.64 4.27 10.20
N GLY A 153 12.84 3.74 9.94
CA GLY A 153 13.78 3.37 10.99
C GLY A 153 14.54 4.55 11.58
N TYR A 154 14.97 5.50 10.76
CA TYR A 154 15.81 6.61 11.23
C TYR A 154 15.00 7.89 11.48
N PHE A 155 14.13 8.28 10.55
CA PHE A 155 13.40 9.55 10.65
C PHE A 155 12.18 9.44 11.57
N PHE A 156 11.36 8.42 11.40
CA PHE A 156 10.16 8.23 12.24
C PHE A 156 10.43 7.39 13.49
N GLN A 157 11.55 6.71 13.61
CA GLN A 157 11.90 5.81 14.71
C GLN A 157 10.80 4.78 15.06
N ILE A 158 10.05 4.35 14.05
CA ILE A 158 8.99 3.36 14.20
C ILE A 158 9.60 1.97 14.06
N MET A 159 9.38 1.13 15.08
CA MET A 159 9.71 -0.29 14.99
C MET A 159 8.69 -0.97 14.08
N LEU A 160 9.15 -1.41 12.90
CA LEU A 160 8.37 -2.21 11.97
C LEU A 160 8.56 -3.70 12.30
N PRO A 161 7.57 -4.57 12.03
CA PRO A 161 7.67 -6.00 12.26
C PRO A 161 8.73 -6.69 11.40
#